data_dc6f8d5317144040714b669d9f1d6194
#
_entry.id   dc6f8d5317144040714b669d9f1d6194
#
_cell.length_a   1.000
_cell.length_b   1.000
_cell.length_c   1.000
_cell.angle_alpha   90.00
_cell.angle_beta   90.00
_cell.angle_gamma   90.00
#
_symmetry.space_group_name_H-M   'P 1'
#
loop_
_entity.id
_entity.type
_entity.pdbx_description
1 polymer ?
#
loop_
_entity_poly.entity_id
_entity_poly.type
_entity_poly.pdbx_seq_one_letter_code
_entity_poly.pdbx_strand_id
1 'polypeptide(L)'
;MFLDGLVRSSNVQRRSVSHMVGQDSPEIVVDEARLSNELEAYRDWLDENTERAYKIAEVARSKGLDFSDTVEIPRAADLASRTEKLLEEYLRPTPEDDPIRIEDDLRKLLSNVDRETASIQIAVEVGKRMHKLTADVRQSIDTGLRVGLAVLTEAVLVAPLEGIGDVKILNNEDGTEFLSIEFCGPIRAAGGTAQALGVLIGDMVRRELGLNRYIP
;
A
#
# COMPACT_ATOMS: atom_id res chain seq x y z
N MET A 1 -11.63 26.17 6.12
CA MET A 1 -10.91 26.52 7.34
C MET A 1 -10.48 25.24 8.05
N PHE A 2 -9.67 24.38 7.39
CA PHE A 2 -9.07 23.15 7.97
C PHE A 2 -8.02 22.56 6.99
N LEU A 3 -6.98 23.30 6.65
CA LEU A 3 -5.85 22.80 5.86
C LEU A 3 -4.48 23.36 6.29
N ASP A 4 -4.43 24.11 7.42
CA ASP A 4 -3.16 24.71 7.89
C ASP A 4 -2.30 23.79 8.77
N GLY A 5 -2.68 22.52 8.95
CA GLY A 5 -2.00 21.59 9.88
C GLY A 5 -1.01 20.60 9.27
N LEU A 6 -0.94 20.44 7.96
CA LEU A 6 -0.23 19.30 7.32
C LEU A 6 1.13 19.61 6.70
N VAL A 7 1.60 20.85 6.75
CA VAL A 7 2.87 21.26 6.12
C VAL A 7 4.01 21.46 7.12
N ARG A 8 3.82 21.25 8.44
CA ARG A 8 4.84 21.58 9.46
C ARG A 8 5.42 20.41 10.24
N SER A 9 5.56 19.23 9.66
CA SER A 9 6.27 18.15 10.35
C SER A 9 7.04 17.21 9.42
N SER A 10 7.82 17.75 8.51
CA SER A 10 8.94 17.01 7.94
C SER A 10 10.24 17.75 8.26
N ASN A 11 10.72 17.59 9.50
CA ASN A 11 12.12 17.78 9.81
C ASN A 11 12.92 16.65 9.14
N VAL A 12 13.06 16.72 7.84
CA VAL A 12 14.08 15.98 7.12
C VAL A 12 15.42 16.60 7.54
N GLN A 13 16.10 15.91 8.43
CA GLN A 13 17.46 16.21 8.84
C GLN A 13 18.31 16.22 7.57
N ARG A 14 18.69 17.44 7.11
CA ARG A 14 19.62 17.67 6.01
C ARG A 14 20.93 16.98 6.34
N ARG A 15 21.15 15.77 5.89
CA ARG A 15 22.48 15.24 5.69
C ARG A 15 23.04 15.96 4.46
N SER A 16 23.91 16.92 4.71
CA SER A 16 24.70 17.57 3.68
C SER A 16 25.47 16.51 2.89
N VAL A 17 25.05 16.28 1.64
CA VAL A 17 25.86 15.60 0.64
C VAL A 17 26.88 16.62 0.10
N SER A 18 27.80 17.03 0.96
CA SER A 18 28.91 17.92 0.59
C SER A 18 30.22 17.13 0.58
N HIS A 19 30.37 16.17 -0.32
CA HIS A 19 31.69 15.68 -0.73
C HIS A 19 31.51 14.80 -1.98
N MET A 20 31.52 15.43 -3.16
CA MET A 20 31.94 14.92 -4.46
C MET A 20 31.35 15.71 -5.65
N VAL A 21 31.40 17.05 -5.59
CA VAL A 21 31.20 17.83 -6.79
C VAL A 21 32.36 18.84 -6.87
N GLY A 22 33.09 18.78 -7.97
CA GLY A 22 34.23 19.70 -8.22
C GLY A 22 33.78 21.16 -8.17
N GLN A 23 34.73 22.05 -7.82
CA GLN A 23 34.53 23.45 -7.49
C GLN A 23 33.97 24.37 -8.60
N ASP A 24 33.49 23.86 -9.74
CA ASP A 24 33.06 24.66 -10.89
C ASP A 24 31.63 24.30 -11.43
N SER A 25 30.79 23.67 -10.62
CA SER A 25 29.39 23.49 -11.02
C SER A 25 28.56 24.70 -10.60
N PRO A 26 27.77 25.31 -11.52
CA PRO A 26 26.88 26.41 -11.14
C PRO A 26 25.88 25.90 -10.08
N GLU A 27 25.77 26.63 -8.99
CA GLU A 27 24.79 26.37 -7.95
C GLU A 27 23.40 26.56 -8.55
N ILE A 28 22.66 25.46 -8.74
CA ILE A 28 21.29 25.51 -9.23
C ILE A 28 20.42 25.93 -8.06
N VAL A 29 20.12 27.23 -7.98
CA VAL A 29 19.13 27.75 -7.04
C VAL A 29 17.74 27.43 -7.61
N VAL A 30 17.08 26.43 -7.03
CA VAL A 30 15.68 26.14 -7.33
C VAL A 30 14.81 27.12 -6.54
N ASP A 31 13.98 27.89 -7.21
CA ASP A 31 12.98 28.75 -6.58
C ASP A 31 11.86 27.86 -5.98
N GLU A 32 12.07 27.41 -4.75
CA GLU A 32 11.15 26.54 -4.04
C GLU A 32 9.75 27.17 -3.88
N ALA A 33 9.67 28.51 -3.79
CA ALA A 33 8.40 29.20 -3.64
C ALA A 33 7.57 29.12 -4.93
N ARG A 34 8.21 29.27 -6.09
CA ARG A 34 7.53 29.19 -7.39
C ARG A 34 7.06 27.76 -7.72
N LEU A 35 7.90 26.77 -7.43
CA LEU A 35 7.53 25.36 -7.57
C LEU A 35 6.37 24.97 -6.65
N SER A 36 6.36 25.48 -5.43
CA SER A 36 5.29 25.28 -4.46
C SER A 36 3.96 25.84 -4.98
N ASN A 37 3.95 27.06 -5.47
CA ASN A 37 2.73 27.71 -6.01
C ASN A 37 2.17 27.00 -7.25
N GLU A 38 3.05 26.59 -8.16
CA GLU A 38 2.64 25.82 -9.36
C GLU A 38 2.09 24.44 -8.99
N LEU A 39 2.69 23.76 -8.02
CA LEU A 39 2.20 22.48 -7.52
C LEU A 39 0.86 22.62 -6.78
N GLU A 40 0.68 23.68 -6.00
CA GLU A 40 -0.59 23.96 -5.34
C GLU A 40 -1.70 24.23 -6.36
N ALA A 41 -1.45 25.08 -7.35
CA ALA A 41 -2.42 25.36 -8.42
C ALA A 41 -2.77 24.10 -9.22
N TYR A 42 -1.79 23.23 -9.51
CA TYR A 42 -2.04 21.96 -10.18
C TYR A 42 -2.85 21.00 -9.33
N ARG A 43 -2.59 20.94 -8.04
CA ARG A 43 -3.35 20.11 -7.09
C ARG A 43 -4.80 20.59 -7.00
N ASP A 44 -5.02 21.89 -6.88
CA ASP A 44 -6.36 22.48 -6.86
C ASP A 44 -7.14 22.17 -8.15
N TRP A 45 -6.46 22.28 -9.29
CA TRP A 45 -7.04 21.90 -10.58
C TRP A 45 -7.40 20.42 -10.66
N LEU A 46 -6.54 19.52 -10.12
CA LEU A 46 -6.84 18.09 -10.03
C LEU A 46 -8.06 17.83 -9.14
N ASP A 47 -8.15 18.48 -7.99
CA ASP A 47 -9.26 18.32 -7.06
C ASP A 47 -10.57 18.79 -7.68
N GLU A 48 -10.60 19.95 -8.35
CA GLU A 48 -11.80 20.44 -9.04
C GLU A 48 -12.27 19.48 -10.15
N ASN A 49 -11.34 19.00 -10.97
CA ASN A 49 -11.68 18.07 -12.07
C ASN A 49 -12.11 16.69 -11.54
N THR A 50 -11.52 16.22 -10.47
CA THR A 50 -11.92 15.00 -9.80
C THR A 50 -13.33 15.12 -9.25
N GLU A 51 -13.63 16.22 -8.54
CA GLU A 51 -14.97 16.50 -8.00
C GLU A 51 -16.03 16.56 -9.11
N ARG A 52 -15.67 17.18 -10.24
CA ARG A 52 -16.54 17.23 -11.42
C ARG A 52 -16.81 15.83 -12.00
N ALA A 53 -15.79 14.98 -12.07
CA ALA A 53 -15.94 13.61 -12.54
C ALA A 53 -16.86 12.79 -11.62
N TYR A 54 -16.72 12.92 -10.31
CA TYR A 54 -17.60 12.28 -9.33
C TYR A 54 -19.06 12.71 -9.49
N LYS A 55 -19.33 14.00 -9.68
CA LYS A 55 -20.69 14.50 -9.93
C LYS A 55 -21.30 13.95 -11.22
N ILE A 56 -20.49 13.80 -12.27
CA ILE A 56 -20.94 13.18 -13.52
C ILE A 56 -21.30 11.71 -13.29
N ALA A 57 -20.46 10.96 -12.59
CA ALA A 57 -20.71 9.57 -12.26
C ALA A 57 -21.97 9.39 -11.40
N GLU A 58 -22.17 10.25 -10.39
CA GLU A 58 -23.37 10.25 -9.55
C GLU A 58 -24.65 10.49 -10.37
N VAL A 59 -24.62 11.46 -11.29
CA VAL A 59 -25.74 11.72 -12.20
C VAL A 59 -25.98 10.54 -13.14
N ALA A 60 -24.93 9.89 -13.64
CA ALA A 60 -25.07 8.72 -14.49
C ALA A 60 -25.74 7.55 -13.75
N ARG A 61 -25.32 7.28 -12.50
CA ARG A 61 -25.93 6.24 -11.65
C ARG A 61 -27.39 6.55 -11.33
N SER A 62 -27.71 7.79 -10.97
CA SER A 62 -29.10 8.19 -10.67
C SER A 62 -30.04 8.00 -11.87
N LYS A 63 -29.51 7.95 -13.09
CA LYS A 63 -30.25 7.70 -14.33
C LYS A 63 -30.19 6.25 -14.79
N GLY A 64 -29.51 5.37 -14.04
CA GLY A 64 -29.31 3.96 -14.43
C GLY A 64 -28.41 3.78 -15.66
N LEU A 65 -27.54 4.75 -15.96
CA LEU A 65 -26.59 4.69 -17.08
C LEU A 65 -25.24 4.08 -16.68
N ASP A 66 -24.97 3.97 -15.38
CA ASP A 66 -23.79 3.33 -14.82
C ASP A 66 -24.26 2.12 -14.00
N PHE A 67 -23.72 0.97 -14.31
CA PHE A 67 -24.08 -0.30 -13.64
C PHE A 67 -23.29 -0.53 -12.35
N SER A 68 -22.25 0.26 -12.09
CA SER A 68 -21.44 0.14 -10.88
C SER A 68 -21.98 1.05 -9.79
N ASP A 69 -22.24 0.50 -8.62
CA ASP A 69 -22.62 1.27 -7.43
C ASP A 69 -21.43 1.95 -6.75
N THR A 70 -20.22 1.52 -7.08
CA THR A 70 -18.99 2.00 -6.45
C THR A 70 -18.06 2.66 -7.46
N VAL A 71 -17.15 3.51 -6.97
CA VAL A 71 -16.07 4.08 -7.78
C VAL A 71 -14.91 3.09 -7.79
N GLU A 72 -14.32 2.83 -8.94
CA GLU A 72 -13.18 1.91 -9.09
C GLU A 72 -11.99 2.31 -8.21
N ILE A 73 -11.72 3.60 -8.10
CA ILE A 73 -10.66 4.13 -7.22
C ILE A 73 -11.28 5.16 -6.28
N PRO A 74 -11.59 4.79 -5.03
CA PRO A 74 -12.18 5.72 -4.07
C PRO A 74 -11.17 6.80 -3.65
N ARG A 75 -11.65 8.02 -3.44
CA ARG A 75 -10.83 9.10 -2.87
C ARG A 75 -10.37 8.75 -1.46
N ALA A 76 -9.11 9.05 -1.17
CA ALA A 76 -8.50 8.81 0.12
C ALA A 76 -7.74 10.06 0.59
N ALA A 77 -7.77 10.34 1.88
CA ALA A 77 -7.13 11.50 2.48
C ALA A 77 -5.61 11.30 2.67
N ASP A 78 -5.19 10.07 2.93
CA ASP A 78 -3.80 9.70 3.21
C ASP A 78 -3.50 8.27 2.74
N LEU A 79 -2.25 7.82 2.95
CA LEU A 79 -1.83 6.47 2.60
C LEU A 79 -2.63 5.40 3.36
N ALA A 80 -2.99 5.63 4.61
CA ALA A 80 -3.72 4.66 5.42
C ALA A 80 -5.13 4.42 4.87
N SER A 81 -5.89 5.51 4.65
CA SER A 81 -7.24 5.42 4.06
C SER A 81 -7.21 4.89 2.63
N ARG A 82 -6.16 5.24 1.86
CA ARG A 82 -5.98 4.72 0.50
C ARG A 82 -5.73 3.22 0.49
N THR A 83 -4.87 2.73 1.39
CA THR A 83 -4.55 1.29 1.50
C THR A 83 -5.79 0.48 1.88
N GLU A 84 -6.55 0.93 2.88
CA GLU A 84 -7.79 0.24 3.30
C GLU A 84 -8.81 0.16 2.16
N LYS A 85 -9.09 1.29 1.51
CA LYS A 85 -10.07 1.35 0.42
C LYS A 85 -9.64 0.55 -0.81
N LEU A 86 -8.35 0.59 -1.15
CA LEU A 86 -7.80 -0.17 -2.28
C LEU A 86 -7.96 -1.68 -2.09
N LEU A 87 -7.81 -2.15 -0.86
CA LEU A 87 -7.80 -3.57 -0.53
C LEU A 87 -9.08 -4.03 0.17
N GLU A 88 -10.15 -3.26 0.11
CA GLU A 88 -11.40 -3.56 0.83
C GLU A 88 -11.89 -4.98 0.57
N GLU A 89 -11.87 -5.45 -0.68
CA GLU A 89 -12.28 -6.81 -1.04
C GLU A 89 -11.37 -7.88 -0.43
N TYR A 90 -10.06 -7.65 -0.39
CA TYR A 90 -9.10 -8.57 0.23
C TYR A 90 -9.16 -8.57 1.76
N LEU A 91 -9.65 -7.46 2.34
CA LEU A 91 -9.84 -7.33 3.78
C LEU A 91 -11.13 -7.98 4.29
N ARG A 92 -12.00 -8.47 3.39
CA ARG A 92 -13.21 -9.20 3.77
C ARG A 92 -12.87 -10.67 4.05
N PRO A 93 -13.24 -11.20 5.23
CA PRO A 93 -13.10 -12.62 5.52
C PRO A 93 -13.93 -13.48 4.56
N THR A 94 -15.19 -13.11 4.34
CA THR A 94 -16.08 -13.64 3.31
C THR A 94 -16.79 -12.48 2.58
N PRO A 95 -17.41 -12.70 1.41
CA PRO A 95 -18.13 -11.63 0.69
C PRO A 95 -19.26 -10.98 1.50
N GLU A 96 -19.83 -11.68 2.46
CA GLU A 96 -20.93 -11.23 3.31
C GLU A 96 -20.45 -10.48 4.57
N ASP A 97 -19.16 -10.59 4.90
CA ASP A 97 -18.61 -9.97 6.10
C ASP A 97 -18.18 -8.52 5.83
N ASP A 98 -18.10 -7.74 6.90
CA ASP A 98 -17.46 -6.43 6.86
C ASP A 98 -15.93 -6.58 6.72
N PRO A 99 -15.27 -5.67 5.98
CA PRO A 99 -13.82 -5.69 5.84
C PRO A 99 -13.13 -5.38 7.17
N ILE A 100 -11.97 -6.00 7.38
CA ILE A 100 -11.08 -5.67 8.51
C ILE A 100 -10.65 -4.21 8.37
N ARG A 101 -10.94 -3.40 9.37
CA ARG A 101 -10.53 -1.99 9.41
C ARG A 101 -9.08 -1.88 9.84
N ILE A 102 -8.28 -1.17 9.03
CA ILE A 102 -6.84 -1.01 9.23
C ILE A 102 -6.38 0.45 9.21
N GLU A 103 -7.23 1.37 8.76
CA GLU A 103 -6.89 2.78 8.54
C GLU A 103 -6.28 3.44 9.78
N ASP A 104 -6.93 3.32 10.94
CA ASP A 104 -6.46 3.95 12.18
C ASP A 104 -5.17 3.30 12.70
N ASP A 105 -5.08 1.97 12.62
CA ASP A 105 -3.88 1.24 13.05
C ASP A 105 -2.69 1.58 12.16
N LEU A 106 -2.89 1.63 10.85
CA LEU A 106 -1.84 1.98 9.89
C LEU A 106 -1.41 3.44 10.04
N ARG A 107 -2.35 4.38 10.23
CA ARG A 107 -2.03 5.79 10.49
C ARG A 107 -1.19 5.96 11.75
N LYS A 108 -1.52 5.22 12.81
CA LYS A 108 -0.75 5.20 14.05
C LYS A 108 0.65 4.60 13.85
N LEU A 109 0.79 3.54 13.09
CA LEU A 109 2.10 2.97 12.76
C LEU A 109 2.95 3.96 11.98
N LEU A 110 2.43 4.55 10.90
CA LEU A 110 3.13 5.52 10.06
C LEU A 110 3.56 6.79 10.79
N SER A 111 2.92 7.12 11.91
CA SER A 111 3.33 8.23 12.77
C SER A 111 4.49 7.89 13.72
N ASN A 112 4.77 6.61 13.95
CA ASN A 112 5.74 6.16 14.95
C ASN A 112 6.98 5.48 14.36
N VAL A 113 6.87 4.86 13.19
CA VAL A 113 7.96 4.12 12.55
C VAL A 113 8.05 4.49 11.06
N ASP A 114 9.15 4.12 10.42
CA ASP A 114 9.30 4.26 8.96
C ASP A 114 8.30 3.37 8.21
N ARG A 115 8.07 3.70 6.93
CA ARG A 115 7.10 3.04 6.08
C ARG A 115 7.39 1.55 5.89
N GLU A 116 8.64 1.19 5.76
CA GLU A 116 9.09 -0.19 5.59
C GLU A 116 8.76 -1.03 6.83
N THR A 117 9.05 -0.51 8.01
CA THR A 117 8.68 -1.13 9.29
C THR A 117 7.17 -1.19 9.47
N ALA A 118 6.45 -0.10 9.17
CA ALA A 118 4.99 -0.06 9.22
C ALA A 118 4.35 -1.11 8.30
N SER A 119 4.89 -1.28 7.09
CA SER A 119 4.39 -2.26 6.11
C SER A 119 4.46 -3.69 6.63
N ILE A 120 5.56 -4.06 7.27
CA ILE A 120 5.74 -5.41 7.85
C ILE A 120 4.80 -5.60 9.04
N GLN A 121 4.74 -4.62 9.94
CA GLN A 121 3.91 -4.73 11.15
C GLN A 121 2.42 -4.83 10.82
N ILE A 122 1.92 -4.00 9.92
CA ILE A 122 0.51 -4.06 9.52
C ILE A 122 0.18 -5.34 8.76
N ALA A 123 1.09 -5.83 7.91
CA ALA A 123 0.93 -7.09 7.19
C ALA A 123 0.76 -8.28 8.14
N VAL A 124 1.61 -8.37 9.15
CA VAL A 124 1.54 -9.40 10.19
C VAL A 124 0.24 -9.30 10.98
N GLU A 125 -0.11 -8.10 11.40
CA GLU A 125 -1.34 -7.90 12.20
C GLU A 125 -2.59 -8.27 11.41
N VAL A 126 -2.68 -7.85 10.15
CA VAL A 126 -3.81 -8.18 9.27
C VAL A 126 -3.87 -9.69 8.99
N GLY A 127 -2.73 -10.32 8.70
CA GLY A 127 -2.68 -11.77 8.51
C GLY A 127 -3.18 -12.53 9.74
N LYS A 128 -2.81 -12.10 10.94
CA LYS A 128 -3.29 -12.70 12.21
C LYS A 128 -4.80 -12.49 12.43
N ARG A 129 -5.31 -11.28 12.13
CA ARG A 129 -6.75 -10.98 12.23
C ARG A 129 -7.55 -11.83 11.24
N MET A 130 -7.10 -11.90 9.98
CA MET A 130 -7.74 -12.73 8.97
C MET A 130 -7.76 -14.19 9.37
N HIS A 131 -6.64 -14.72 9.87
CA HIS A 131 -6.55 -16.11 10.34
C HIS A 131 -7.50 -16.43 11.50
N LYS A 132 -7.69 -15.50 12.43
CA LYS A 132 -8.66 -15.66 13.53
C LYS A 132 -10.10 -15.75 13.04
N LEU A 133 -10.42 -15.07 11.93
CA LEU A 133 -11.77 -15.02 11.38
C LEU A 133 -12.08 -16.19 10.46
N THR A 134 -11.12 -16.58 9.61
CA THR A 134 -11.34 -17.58 8.55
C THR A 134 -10.73 -18.95 8.83
N ALA A 135 -9.71 -19.01 9.69
CA ALA A 135 -8.81 -20.16 9.85
C ALA A 135 -8.11 -20.60 8.53
N ASP A 136 -8.20 -19.80 7.48
CA ASP A 136 -7.54 -20.03 6.18
C ASP A 136 -6.17 -19.37 6.17
N VAL A 137 -5.12 -20.20 6.25
CA VAL A 137 -3.72 -19.76 6.25
C VAL A 137 -3.33 -19.07 4.95
N ARG A 138 -3.79 -19.61 3.80
CA ARG A 138 -3.50 -19.06 2.48
C ARG A 138 -4.08 -17.66 2.33
N GLN A 139 -5.37 -17.50 2.60
CA GLN A 139 -6.05 -16.20 2.55
C GLN A 139 -5.39 -15.21 3.52
N SER A 140 -5.05 -15.65 4.71
CA SER A 140 -4.40 -14.81 5.73
C SER A 140 -3.07 -14.24 5.27
N ILE A 141 -2.25 -15.06 4.62
CA ILE A 141 -0.96 -14.64 4.08
C ILE A 141 -1.15 -13.74 2.85
N ASP A 142 -2.04 -14.10 1.93
CA ASP A 142 -2.32 -13.30 0.73
C ASP A 142 -2.78 -11.89 1.11
N THR A 143 -3.75 -11.78 2.03
CA THR A 143 -4.23 -10.49 2.53
C THR A 143 -3.11 -9.69 3.21
N GLY A 144 -2.39 -10.28 4.14
CA GLY A 144 -1.28 -9.61 4.83
C GLY A 144 -0.20 -9.13 3.85
N LEU A 145 0.19 -9.97 2.89
CA LEU A 145 1.18 -9.63 1.88
C LEU A 145 0.75 -8.46 0.99
N ARG A 146 -0.52 -8.46 0.54
CA ARG A 146 -1.06 -7.36 -0.27
C ARG A 146 -1.11 -6.05 0.50
N VAL A 147 -1.53 -6.08 1.76
CA VAL A 147 -1.53 -4.88 2.63
C VAL A 147 -0.12 -4.34 2.82
N GLY A 148 0.85 -5.19 3.13
CA GLY A 148 2.25 -4.77 3.26
C GLY A 148 2.80 -4.17 1.97
N LEU A 149 2.55 -4.80 0.82
CA LEU A 149 2.98 -4.27 -0.49
C LEU A 149 2.29 -2.94 -0.83
N ALA A 150 1.00 -2.78 -0.50
CA ALA A 150 0.31 -1.51 -0.73
C ALA A 150 0.96 -0.38 0.07
N VAL A 151 1.31 -0.59 1.32
CA VAL A 151 2.01 0.40 2.14
C VAL A 151 3.39 0.73 1.56
N LEU A 152 4.18 -0.29 1.19
CA LEU A 152 5.51 -0.12 0.60
C LEU A 152 5.51 0.68 -0.69
N THR A 153 4.50 0.47 -1.54
CA THR A 153 4.38 1.09 -2.86
C THR A 153 3.49 2.32 -2.86
N GLU A 154 3.19 2.89 -1.69
CA GLU A 154 2.30 4.04 -1.53
C GLU A 154 0.91 3.83 -2.16
N ALA A 155 0.42 2.61 -2.05
CA ALA A 155 -0.84 2.15 -2.63
C ALA A 155 -0.93 2.42 -4.15
N VAL A 156 0.19 2.25 -4.86
CA VAL A 156 0.18 2.15 -6.32
C VAL A 156 -0.49 0.83 -6.68
N LEU A 157 -1.60 0.90 -7.40
CA LEU A 157 -2.54 -0.19 -7.70
C LEU A 157 -1.87 -1.51 -8.11
N VAL A 158 -0.88 -1.40 -8.98
CA VAL A 158 -0.36 -2.55 -9.72
C VAL A 158 0.40 -3.53 -8.82
N ALA A 159 1.14 -3.04 -7.82
CA ALA A 159 1.97 -3.90 -6.99
C ALA A 159 1.14 -4.84 -6.07
N PRO A 160 0.20 -4.33 -5.26
CA PRO A 160 -0.58 -5.18 -4.37
C PRO A 160 -1.66 -6.00 -5.08
N LEU A 161 -2.22 -5.52 -6.20
CA LEU A 161 -3.32 -6.20 -6.89
C LEU A 161 -2.81 -7.17 -7.98
N GLU A 162 -1.96 -6.70 -8.88
CA GLU A 162 -1.51 -7.47 -10.04
C GLU A 162 -0.12 -8.08 -9.87
N GLY A 163 0.64 -7.62 -8.86
CA GLY A 163 2.00 -8.11 -8.64
C GLY A 163 2.08 -9.49 -7.99
N ILE A 164 1.00 -9.95 -7.35
CA ILE A 164 0.89 -11.27 -6.75
C ILE A 164 -0.06 -12.11 -7.59
N GLY A 165 0.48 -13.13 -8.26
CA GLY A 165 -0.30 -14.05 -9.07
C GLY A 165 -0.98 -15.12 -8.25
N ASP A 166 -0.26 -15.70 -7.29
CA ASP A 166 -0.83 -16.71 -6.39
C ASP A 166 -0.01 -16.85 -5.10
N VAL A 167 -0.67 -17.29 -4.04
CA VAL A 167 -0.08 -17.70 -2.78
C VAL A 167 -0.44 -19.16 -2.53
N LYS A 168 0.56 -20.03 -2.39
CA LYS A 168 0.35 -21.47 -2.21
C LYS A 168 0.99 -21.94 -0.91
N ILE A 169 0.32 -22.88 -0.27
CA ILE A 169 0.90 -23.66 0.83
C ILE A 169 1.26 -25.02 0.26
N LEU A 170 2.53 -25.34 0.30
CA LEU A 170 3.11 -26.57 -0.27
C LEU A 170 3.76 -27.40 0.83
N ASN A 171 3.94 -28.70 0.57
CA ASN A 171 4.58 -29.59 1.52
C ASN A 171 6.07 -29.75 1.21
N ASN A 172 6.90 -29.72 2.24
CA ASN A 172 8.30 -30.17 2.23
C ASN A 172 8.34 -31.69 2.18
N GLU A 173 9.52 -32.27 1.90
CA GLU A 173 9.72 -33.73 1.91
C GLU A 173 9.52 -34.35 3.30
N ASP A 174 9.71 -33.59 4.37
CA ASP A 174 9.48 -34.03 5.76
C ASP A 174 8.01 -33.94 6.18
N GLY A 175 7.08 -33.51 5.29
CA GLY A 175 5.67 -33.37 5.54
C GLY A 175 5.28 -32.05 6.21
N THR A 176 6.23 -31.16 6.48
CA THR A 176 5.91 -29.81 6.96
C THR A 176 5.46 -28.92 5.81
N GLU A 177 4.66 -27.88 6.13
CA GLU A 177 4.13 -26.94 5.13
C GLU A 177 4.98 -25.69 5.02
N PHE A 178 5.15 -25.19 3.79
CA PHE A 178 5.86 -23.95 3.50
C PHE A 178 5.10 -23.04 2.55
N LEU A 179 5.45 -21.75 2.57
CA LEU A 179 4.87 -20.71 1.74
C LEU A 179 5.59 -20.63 0.39
N SER A 180 4.81 -20.62 -0.71
CA SER A 180 5.25 -20.27 -2.06
C SER A 180 4.47 -19.07 -2.57
N ILE A 181 5.15 -18.04 -3.06
CA ILE A 181 4.56 -16.83 -3.60
C ILE A 181 4.92 -16.71 -5.08
N GLU A 182 3.91 -16.61 -5.93
CA GLU A 182 4.08 -16.37 -7.36
C GLU A 182 3.98 -14.88 -7.66
N PHE A 183 5.09 -14.25 -8.01
CA PHE A 183 5.12 -12.85 -8.42
C PHE A 183 4.90 -12.70 -9.92
N CYS A 184 4.02 -11.77 -10.31
CA CYS A 184 3.64 -11.48 -11.69
C CYS A 184 4.00 -10.05 -12.10
N GLY A 185 3.94 -9.81 -13.42
CA GLY A 185 3.93 -8.51 -14.07
C GLY A 185 4.89 -7.46 -13.51
N PRO A 186 4.35 -6.38 -12.95
CA PRO A 186 5.12 -5.21 -12.59
C PRO A 186 6.15 -5.42 -11.47
N ILE A 187 5.84 -6.22 -10.45
CA ILE A 187 6.81 -6.53 -9.39
C ILE A 187 7.99 -7.31 -9.97
N ARG A 188 7.72 -8.22 -10.90
CA ARG A 188 8.76 -9.02 -11.54
C ARG A 188 9.63 -8.19 -12.50
N ALA A 189 9.01 -7.20 -13.16
CA ALA A 189 9.70 -6.33 -14.12
C ALA A 189 10.44 -5.16 -13.44
N ALA A 190 9.98 -4.68 -12.29
CA ALA A 190 10.53 -3.52 -11.58
C ALA A 190 11.88 -3.77 -10.88
N GLY A 191 12.41 -4.99 -10.91
CA GLY A 191 13.69 -5.36 -10.27
C GLY A 191 13.56 -5.77 -8.80
N GLY A 192 14.70 -6.19 -8.21
CA GLY A 192 14.74 -7.03 -7.02
C GLY A 192 14.19 -6.48 -5.71
N THR A 193 14.11 -5.16 -5.51
CA THR A 193 13.80 -4.59 -4.17
C THR A 193 12.35 -4.86 -3.75
N ALA A 194 11.36 -4.55 -4.59
CA ALA A 194 9.95 -4.78 -4.25
C ALA A 194 9.65 -6.27 -4.09
N GLN A 195 10.28 -7.10 -4.92
CA GLN A 195 10.16 -8.55 -4.85
C GLN A 195 10.80 -9.10 -3.57
N ALA A 196 12.01 -8.66 -3.22
CA ALA A 196 12.70 -9.06 -2.00
C ALA A 196 11.92 -8.64 -0.73
N LEU A 197 11.37 -7.44 -0.72
CA LEU A 197 10.52 -6.96 0.39
C LEU A 197 9.21 -7.75 0.46
N GLY A 198 8.61 -8.11 -0.67
CA GLY A 198 7.44 -8.99 -0.71
C GLY A 198 7.73 -10.37 -0.12
N VAL A 199 8.89 -10.94 -0.42
CA VAL A 199 9.34 -12.20 0.20
C VAL A 199 9.53 -12.04 1.70
N LEU A 200 10.15 -10.94 2.15
CA LEU A 200 10.35 -10.66 3.57
C LEU A 200 9.02 -10.52 4.31
N ILE A 201 8.07 -9.78 3.76
CA ILE A 201 6.73 -9.64 4.35
C ILE A 201 6.06 -11.01 4.45
N GLY A 202 6.05 -11.77 3.36
CA GLY A 202 5.49 -13.13 3.34
C GLY A 202 6.14 -14.04 4.38
N ASP A 203 7.48 -13.98 4.54
CA ASP A 203 8.21 -14.73 5.54
C ASP A 203 7.81 -14.34 6.98
N MET A 204 7.62 -13.08 7.24
CA MET A 204 7.18 -12.61 8.57
C MET A 204 5.76 -13.07 8.89
N VAL A 205 4.83 -12.94 7.94
CA VAL A 205 3.43 -13.39 8.14
C VAL A 205 3.37 -14.92 8.31
N ARG A 206 4.04 -15.70 7.46
CA ARG A 206 4.05 -17.17 7.58
C ARG A 206 4.56 -17.65 8.95
N ARG A 207 5.62 -17.02 9.46
CA ARG A 207 6.22 -17.36 10.77
C ARG A 207 5.23 -17.16 11.91
N GLU A 208 4.49 -16.03 11.89
CA GLU A 208 3.46 -15.74 12.89
C GLU A 208 2.28 -16.70 12.81
N LEU A 209 2.01 -17.27 11.63
CA LEU A 209 0.97 -18.28 11.43
C LEU A 209 1.47 -19.73 11.59
N GLY A 210 2.73 -19.92 11.97
CA GLY A 210 3.28 -21.23 12.31
C GLY A 210 3.70 -22.11 11.12
N LEU A 211 3.76 -21.57 9.89
CA LEU A 211 4.28 -22.30 8.74
C LEU A 211 5.80 -22.44 8.79
N ASN A 212 6.31 -23.58 8.35
CA ASN A 212 7.74 -23.81 8.24
C ASN A 212 8.36 -23.13 7.01
N ARG A 213 9.68 -23.01 7.03
CA ARG A 213 10.44 -22.59 5.86
C ARG A 213 10.48 -23.71 4.81
N TYR A 214 10.78 -23.34 3.58
CA TYR A 214 11.15 -24.33 2.57
C TYR A 214 12.41 -25.09 2.99
N ILE A 215 12.37 -26.39 2.83
CA ILE A 215 13.47 -27.31 3.05
C ILE A 215 13.75 -27.98 1.69
N PRO A 216 14.92 -27.67 1.06
CA PRO A 216 15.28 -28.18 -0.25
C PRO A 216 15.51 -29.69 -0.23
#